data_019e70ae11af72ca14815a06a238acf9
#
_entry.id   019e70ae11af72ca14815a06a238acf9
#
_cell.length_a   1.000
_cell.length_b   1.000
_cell.length_c   1.000
_cell.angle_alpha   90.00
_cell.angle_beta   90.00
_cell.angle_gamma   90.00
#
_symmetry.space_group_name_H-M   'P 1'
#
loop_
_entity.id
_entity.type
_entity.pdbx_description
1 polymer ?
#
loop_
_entity_poly.entity_id
_entity_poly.type
_entity_poly.pdbx_seq_one_letter_code
_entity_poly.pdbx_strand_id
1 'polypeptide(L)'
;MILNIDQAKKVFTQQKSINLCGIACLISVCKYFNINVNEAEILRNSGTVHTGTTLLGIKESAEKLNLTADGYRCSIDELKNCDTISILHTVNKDGFTHFVTCFGYNNITNQFLIGDPASGLFHCDEYYLDSIWKSKLLLLFDSKKSTSKNNRDKKSNNYQYIFDIISRDIPLLLVTLILSIFASIFSLVPAIFIQKLADDIIPQKNMMLIFYGIMLYALILVIIAIISYINERVIIKQNLLFNVRILRNLLFRVFHLPITFHKSLNTGEIVSRLSDTERIQNSIVLLINSVFMQIIILFVSISILFYYELNIGVIALLSIPSLIWLSYYYSSKIGKKQKQTMAKYAKFEAYSIDILSGYFAIKSNVKEKLFHKRLLESYKSAQLKRTDLQILNSQYNLYTNLIVCVFSITVVLLSSYFVVIGKIEIGVLFAIITILAQILQASIKVVSYMVSVQEAKAAYNRSLLIIQHPLEDNSKHIDITITSCNMLALENVTFKYPGREILLEKINLTVRTGELLSIFGRIGSG
;
A
#
# COMPACT_ATOMS: atom_id res chain seq x y z
N MET A 1 23.44 22.86 -11.39
CA MET A 1 22.10 23.00 -12.03
C MET A 1 21.03 22.82 -10.95
N ILE A 2 20.35 23.90 -10.58
CA ILE A 2 19.38 23.91 -9.46
C ILE A 2 18.09 23.27 -9.96
N LEU A 3 17.63 22.18 -9.32
CA LEU A 3 16.32 21.61 -9.60
C LEU A 3 15.22 22.54 -9.05
N ASN A 4 14.23 22.87 -9.89
CA ASN A 4 13.02 23.51 -9.43
C ASN A 4 12.23 22.51 -8.55
N ILE A 5 11.43 23.01 -7.61
CA ILE A 5 10.65 22.18 -6.64
C ILE A 5 9.80 21.12 -7.34
N ASP A 6 9.26 21.41 -8.54
CA ASP A 6 8.45 20.46 -9.31
C ASP A 6 9.30 19.36 -9.99
N GLN A 7 10.53 19.66 -10.34
CA GLN A 7 11.51 18.67 -10.81
C GLN A 7 11.99 17.81 -9.64
N ALA A 8 12.28 18.42 -8.49
CA ALA A 8 12.66 17.69 -7.28
C ALA A 8 11.55 16.74 -6.80
N LYS A 9 10.26 17.12 -6.89
CA LYS A 9 9.13 16.23 -6.57
C LYS A 9 9.10 14.95 -7.41
N LYS A 10 9.58 14.98 -8.66
CA LYS A 10 9.60 13.81 -9.54
C LYS A 10 10.67 12.79 -9.14
N VAL A 11 11.79 13.25 -8.63
CA VAL A 11 12.93 12.40 -8.25
C VAL A 11 12.95 12.06 -6.76
N PHE A 12 12.36 12.89 -5.91
CA PHE A 12 12.31 12.68 -4.47
C PHE A 12 11.60 11.37 -4.10
N THR A 13 12.18 10.66 -3.13
CA THR A 13 11.62 9.41 -2.59
C THR A 13 11.50 9.51 -1.09
N GLN A 14 10.30 9.27 -0.57
CA GLN A 14 10.03 9.23 0.86
C GLN A 14 10.42 7.85 1.44
N GLN A 15 11.02 7.83 2.63
CA GLN A 15 11.37 6.59 3.31
C GLN A 15 10.12 5.80 3.73
N LYS A 16 10.23 4.48 3.68
CA LYS A 16 9.15 3.57 4.08
C LYS A 16 9.28 3.13 5.54
N SER A 17 10.48 3.25 6.11
CA SER A 17 10.81 2.90 7.48
C SER A 17 11.81 3.90 8.05
N ILE A 18 11.89 4.01 9.38
CA ILE A 18 12.72 5.03 10.07
C ILE A 18 14.21 4.88 9.74
N ASN A 19 14.69 3.66 9.57
CA ASN A 19 16.09 3.32 9.31
C ASN A 19 16.48 3.34 7.83
N LEU A 20 15.55 3.63 6.91
CA LEU A 20 15.76 3.62 5.46
C LEU A 20 16.01 5.02 4.86
N CYS A 21 16.36 6.02 5.67
CA CYS A 21 16.61 7.38 5.19
C CYS A 21 17.74 7.43 4.13
N GLY A 22 18.88 6.77 4.37
CA GLY A 22 20.00 6.71 3.43
C GLY A 22 19.64 6.02 2.11
N ILE A 23 18.84 4.95 2.18
CA ILE A 23 18.34 4.25 0.98
C ILE A 23 17.40 5.16 0.17
N ALA A 24 16.46 5.83 0.82
CA ALA A 24 15.54 6.75 0.15
C ALA A 24 16.27 7.93 -0.51
N CYS A 25 17.32 8.46 0.14
CA CYS A 25 18.19 9.46 -0.45
C CYS A 25 18.91 8.91 -1.70
N LEU A 26 19.50 7.71 -1.63
CA LEU A 26 20.18 7.11 -2.78
C LEU A 26 19.21 6.80 -3.93
N ILE A 27 17.99 6.35 -3.66
CA ILE A 27 16.96 6.19 -4.70
C ILE A 27 16.63 7.54 -5.35
N SER A 28 16.59 8.63 -4.60
CA SER A 28 16.36 9.97 -5.14
C SER A 28 17.51 10.39 -6.07
N VAL A 29 18.76 10.10 -5.69
CA VAL A 29 19.93 10.30 -6.53
C VAL A 29 19.88 9.46 -7.81
N CYS A 30 19.54 8.16 -7.70
CA CYS A 30 19.40 7.28 -8.85
C CYS A 30 18.34 7.78 -9.84
N LYS A 31 17.19 8.24 -9.33
CA LYS A 31 16.15 8.85 -10.18
C LYS A 31 16.62 10.13 -10.87
N TYR A 32 17.43 10.92 -10.20
CA TYR A 32 18.03 12.13 -10.79
C TYR A 32 18.91 11.79 -12.00
N PHE A 33 19.68 10.72 -11.91
CA PHE A 33 20.51 10.22 -13.01
C PHE A 33 19.76 9.28 -13.97
N ASN A 34 18.43 9.16 -13.87
CA ASN A 34 17.58 8.26 -14.66
C ASN A 34 17.97 6.77 -14.57
N ILE A 35 18.53 6.36 -13.44
CA ILE A 35 18.86 4.96 -13.15
C ILE A 35 17.68 4.31 -12.47
N ASN A 36 17.16 3.24 -13.08
CA ASN A 36 16.07 2.47 -12.50
C ASN A 36 16.66 1.44 -11.51
N VAL A 37 16.28 1.56 -10.24
CA VAL A 37 16.83 0.71 -9.16
C VAL A 37 15.73 0.08 -8.33
N ASN A 38 16.03 -1.11 -7.81
CA ASN A 38 15.18 -1.79 -6.85
C ASN A 38 15.67 -1.46 -5.42
N GLU A 39 14.76 -1.01 -4.56
CA GLU A 39 15.02 -0.70 -3.15
C GLU A 39 15.64 -1.90 -2.40
N ALA A 40 15.20 -3.13 -2.70
CA ALA A 40 15.74 -4.36 -2.11
C ALA A 40 17.21 -4.61 -2.51
N GLU A 41 17.61 -4.21 -3.70
CA GLU A 41 18.99 -4.30 -4.17
C GLU A 41 19.91 -3.32 -3.44
N ILE A 42 19.46 -2.08 -3.28
CA ILE A 42 20.19 -1.07 -2.51
C ILE A 42 20.31 -1.51 -1.04
N LEU A 43 19.23 -2.00 -0.45
CA LEU A 43 19.21 -2.50 0.93
C LEU A 43 20.29 -3.57 1.16
N ARG A 44 20.38 -4.54 0.25
CA ARG A 44 21.39 -5.60 0.31
C ARG A 44 22.82 -5.07 0.18
N ASN A 45 23.03 -4.12 -0.73
CA ASN A 45 24.35 -3.62 -1.06
C ASN A 45 24.90 -2.63 -0.03
N SER A 46 24.01 -1.89 0.64
CA SER A 46 24.37 -0.84 1.61
C SER A 46 24.67 -1.35 3.02
N GLY A 47 24.36 -2.62 3.31
CA GLY A 47 24.55 -3.18 4.65
C GLY A 47 23.69 -2.47 5.73
N THR A 48 22.54 -1.97 5.36
CA THR A 48 21.62 -1.31 6.28
C THR A 48 21.15 -2.26 7.37
N VAL A 49 21.18 -1.81 8.60
CA VAL A 49 20.69 -2.52 9.79
C VAL A 49 19.57 -1.70 10.47
N HIS A 50 18.98 -2.24 11.52
CA HIS A 50 17.90 -1.56 12.26
C HIS A 50 18.31 -0.17 12.81
N THR A 51 19.62 0.09 13.03
CA THR A 51 20.14 1.41 13.43
C THR A 51 20.35 2.37 12.26
N GLY A 52 20.21 1.93 11.02
CA GLY A 52 20.36 2.76 9.80
C GLY A 52 21.46 2.28 8.87
N THR A 53 21.85 3.17 7.95
CA THR A 53 22.87 2.96 6.92
C THR A 53 24.10 3.83 7.22
N THR A 54 25.30 3.37 6.87
CA THR A 54 26.52 4.19 6.94
C THR A 54 26.75 4.97 5.65
N LEU A 55 27.54 6.06 5.70
CA LEU A 55 27.99 6.77 4.48
C LEU A 55 28.75 5.84 3.52
N LEU A 56 29.60 4.96 4.08
CA LEU A 56 30.33 3.95 3.30
C LEU A 56 29.36 2.99 2.59
N GLY A 57 28.29 2.56 3.27
CA GLY A 57 27.27 1.69 2.69
C GLY A 57 26.49 2.34 1.55
N ILE A 58 26.21 3.65 1.66
CA ILE A 58 25.59 4.42 0.58
C ILE A 58 26.57 4.52 -0.61
N LYS A 59 27.85 4.83 -0.35
CA LYS A 59 28.92 4.89 -1.37
C LYS A 59 29.07 3.57 -2.10
N GLU A 60 29.33 2.46 -1.40
CA GLU A 60 29.48 1.13 -2.01
C GLU A 60 28.25 0.70 -2.82
N SER A 61 27.06 1.06 -2.33
CA SER A 61 25.82 0.76 -3.05
C SER A 61 25.68 1.58 -4.33
N ALA A 62 26.07 2.85 -4.31
CA ALA A 62 26.09 3.73 -5.49
C ALA A 62 27.09 3.24 -6.54
N GLU A 63 28.29 2.84 -6.12
CA GLU A 63 29.35 2.32 -7.01
C GLU A 63 28.90 1.05 -7.74
N LYS A 64 28.18 0.15 -7.06
CA LYS A 64 27.58 -1.05 -7.68
C LYS A 64 26.49 -0.72 -8.70
N LEU A 65 25.91 0.48 -8.61
CA LEU A 65 24.90 0.99 -9.55
C LEU A 65 25.53 1.83 -10.68
N ASN A 66 26.88 1.78 -10.84
CA ASN A 66 27.66 2.54 -11.81
C ASN A 66 27.60 4.07 -11.61
N LEU A 67 27.34 4.52 -10.38
CA LEU A 67 27.55 5.90 -9.96
C LEU A 67 28.92 6.02 -9.28
N THR A 68 29.63 7.10 -9.52
CA THR A 68 30.75 7.50 -8.65
C THR A 68 30.16 8.22 -7.43
N ALA A 69 30.66 7.88 -6.26
CA ALA A 69 30.24 8.50 -5.02
C ALA A 69 31.47 8.83 -4.18
N ASP A 70 31.74 10.11 -3.99
CA ASP A 70 32.89 10.57 -3.22
C ASP A 70 32.46 11.35 -1.98
N GLY A 71 33.10 10.99 -0.85
CA GLY A 71 32.83 11.62 0.43
C GLY A 71 33.70 12.84 0.67
N TYR A 72 33.08 13.95 1.03
CA TYR A 72 33.76 15.20 1.33
C TYR A 72 33.31 15.75 2.69
N ARG A 73 34.21 16.53 3.29
CA ARG A 73 33.88 17.42 4.40
C ARG A 73 34.00 18.84 3.89
N CYS A 74 32.91 19.59 3.87
CA CYS A 74 32.89 20.94 3.33
C CYS A 74 32.09 21.91 4.21
N SER A 75 32.33 23.21 3.99
CA SER A 75 31.60 24.31 4.59
C SER A 75 30.24 24.54 3.87
N ILE A 76 29.40 25.39 4.44
CA ILE A 76 28.14 25.79 3.77
C ILE A 76 28.41 26.56 2.49
N ASP A 77 29.46 27.40 2.47
CA ASP A 77 29.81 28.20 1.29
C ASP A 77 30.31 27.33 0.12
N GLU A 78 31.05 26.27 0.43
CA GLU A 78 31.42 25.26 -0.57
C GLU A 78 30.20 24.48 -1.09
N LEU A 79 29.23 24.17 -0.23
CA LEU A 79 27.99 23.49 -0.62
C LEU A 79 27.12 24.35 -1.54
N LYS A 80 27.13 25.71 -1.41
CA LYS A 80 26.42 26.63 -2.33
C LYS A 80 26.91 26.49 -3.77
N ASN A 81 28.21 26.21 -3.92
CA ASN A 81 28.88 26.10 -5.21
C ASN A 81 28.82 24.68 -5.82
N CYS A 82 28.15 23.73 -5.13
CA CYS A 82 27.96 22.37 -5.64
C CYS A 82 26.89 22.32 -6.72
N ASP A 83 27.27 21.94 -7.94
CA ASP A 83 26.36 21.84 -9.09
C ASP A 83 25.63 20.50 -9.21
N THR A 84 25.91 19.54 -8.33
CA THR A 84 25.35 18.19 -8.37
C THR A 84 24.53 17.88 -7.12
N ILE A 85 23.63 16.93 -7.27
CA ILE A 85 22.86 16.40 -6.13
C ILE A 85 23.78 15.75 -5.10
N SER A 86 23.55 16.03 -3.82
CA SER A 86 24.36 15.48 -2.73
C SER A 86 23.51 14.88 -1.61
N ILE A 87 24.07 13.91 -0.87
CA ILE A 87 23.48 13.38 0.35
C ILE A 87 24.27 13.91 1.54
N LEU A 88 23.58 14.61 2.45
CA LEU A 88 24.15 15.21 3.65
C LEU A 88 23.90 14.29 4.85
N HIS A 89 24.92 14.12 5.71
CA HIS A 89 24.82 13.44 6.99
C HIS A 89 24.43 14.45 8.08
N THR A 90 23.17 14.45 8.47
CA THR A 90 22.55 15.41 9.39
C THR A 90 22.16 14.79 10.72
N VAL A 91 21.64 15.60 11.62
CA VAL A 91 21.03 15.17 12.88
C VAL A 91 19.59 15.66 12.89
N ASN A 92 18.63 14.77 13.20
CA ASN A 92 17.23 15.14 13.29
C ASN A 92 16.92 15.88 14.60
N LYS A 93 15.67 16.36 14.74
CA LYS A 93 15.20 17.08 15.95
C LYS A 93 15.30 16.29 17.25
N ASP A 94 15.29 14.96 17.14
CA ASP A 94 15.38 14.03 18.27
C ASP A 94 16.84 13.67 18.63
N GLY A 95 17.83 14.25 17.92
CA GLY A 95 19.27 14.02 18.15
C GLY A 95 19.84 12.78 17.46
N PHE A 96 19.07 12.06 16.65
CA PHE A 96 19.53 10.89 15.91
C PHE A 96 20.17 11.28 14.57
N THR A 97 21.18 10.50 14.16
CA THR A 97 21.80 10.63 12.85
C THR A 97 20.77 10.38 11.73
N HIS A 98 20.79 11.22 10.70
CA HIS A 98 19.83 11.20 9.61
C HIS A 98 20.48 11.58 8.29
N PHE A 99 19.91 11.14 7.17
CA PHE A 99 20.35 11.52 5.84
C PHE A 99 19.29 12.34 5.12
N VAL A 100 19.70 13.40 4.47
CA VAL A 100 18.85 14.23 3.62
C VAL A 100 19.52 14.46 2.28
N THR A 101 18.72 14.67 1.23
CA THR A 101 19.21 14.98 -0.11
C THR A 101 19.20 16.49 -0.33
N CYS A 102 20.33 17.07 -0.71
CA CYS A 102 20.40 18.45 -1.16
C CYS A 102 20.27 18.50 -2.69
N PHE A 103 19.27 19.23 -3.19
CA PHE A 103 18.98 19.39 -4.62
C PHE A 103 19.61 20.66 -5.20
N GLY A 104 20.25 21.49 -4.38
CA GLY A 104 20.96 22.70 -4.77
C GLY A 104 20.58 23.92 -3.95
N TYR A 105 21.26 25.04 -4.23
CA TYR A 105 21.08 26.33 -3.58
C TYR A 105 20.55 27.35 -4.58
N ASN A 106 19.55 28.12 -4.20
CA ASN A 106 18.98 29.18 -5.02
C ASN A 106 19.53 30.54 -4.59
N ASN A 107 20.40 31.13 -5.42
CA ASN A 107 21.04 32.43 -5.16
C ASN A 107 20.04 33.60 -5.12
N ILE A 108 18.85 33.47 -5.72
CA ILE A 108 17.83 34.54 -5.72
C ILE A 108 17.09 34.58 -4.38
N THR A 109 16.75 33.41 -3.83
CA THR A 109 15.99 33.31 -2.57
C THR A 109 16.90 33.08 -1.36
N ASN A 110 18.21 32.89 -1.56
CA ASN A 110 19.18 32.53 -0.54
C ASN A 110 18.76 31.28 0.28
N GLN A 111 18.23 30.26 -0.40
CA GLN A 111 17.72 29.06 0.25
C GLN A 111 18.21 27.78 -0.42
N PHE A 112 18.45 26.75 0.39
CA PHE A 112 18.70 25.39 -0.08
C PHE A 112 17.38 24.65 -0.29
N LEU A 113 17.29 23.83 -1.34
CA LEU A 113 16.20 22.88 -1.54
C LEU A 113 16.62 21.52 -0.96
N ILE A 114 16.03 21.14 0.15
CA ILE A 114 16.32 19.91 0.86
C ILE A 114 15.17 18.91 0.70
N GLY A 115 15.52 17.67 0.44
CA GLY A 115 14.61 16.53 0.46
C GLY A 115 14.90 15.67 1.68
N ASP A 116 14.09 15.83 2.73
CA ASP A 116 14.14 14.95 3.89
C ASP A 116 13.22 13.76 3.67
N PRO A 117 13.76 12.54 3.62
CA PRO A 117 12.95 11.35 3.41
C PRO A 117 11.83 11.13 4.44
N ALA A 118 11.97 11.68 5.63
CA ALA A 118 10.98 11.56 6.69
C ALA A 118 9.86 12.62 6.61
N SER A 119 10.20 13.88 6.29
CA SER A 119 9.28 15.02 6.35
C SER A 119 8.84 15.54 4.97
N GLY A 120 9.64 15.32 3.91
CA GLY A 120 9.34 15.77 2.55
C GLY A 120 10.31 16.81 2.03
N LEU A 121 9.90 17.50 0.94
CA LEU A 121 10.67 18.59 0.31
C LEU A 121 10.36 19.91 1.00
N PHE A 122 11.40 20.67 1.33
CA PHE A 122 11.28 22.02 1.87
C PHE A 122 12.48 22.91 1.52
N HIS A 123 12.26 24.22 1.55
CA HIS A 123 13.33 25.20 1.48
C HIS A 123 13.80 25.54 2.87
N CYS A 124 15.12 25.69 3.04
CA CYS A 124 15.72 26.14 4.29
C CYS A 124 16.81 27.17 4.05
N ASP A 125 17.01 28.05 5.02
CA ASP A 125 18.10 29.00 5.08
C ASP A 125 19.40 28.33 5.58
N GLU A 126 20.49 29.06 5.49
CA GLU A 126 21.81 28.60 5.91
C GLU A 126 21.86 28.29 7.41
N TYR A 127 21.22 29.12 8.22
CA TYR A 127 21.22 28.96 9.68
C TYR A 127 20.54 27.66 10.09
N TYR A 128 19.40 27.35 9.50
CA TYR A 128 18.71 26.09 9.76
C TYR A 128 19.53 24.89 9.28
N LEU A 129 20.11 24.97 8.08
CA LEU A 129 20.95 23.88 7.56
C LEU A 129 22.17 23.66 8.46
N ASP A 130 22.81 24.72 8.93
CA ASP A 130 23.96 24.63 9.84
C ASP A 130 23.58 23.95 11.16
N SER A 131 22.40 24.24 11.67
CA SER A 131 21.90 23.65 12.92
C SER A 131 21.72 22.13 12.87
N ILE A 132 21.35 21.57 11.70
CA ILE A 132 21.12 20.14 11.53
C ILE A 132 22.33 19.41 10.91
N TRP A 133 23.19 20.09 10.15
CA TRP A 133 24.34 19.49 9.45
C TRP A 133 25.66 19.72 10.21
N LYS A 134 25.69 19.22 11.43
CA LYS A 134 26.86 19.39 12.34
C LYS A 134 28.12 18.64 11.89
N SER A 135 27.97 17.51 11.23
CA SER A 135 29.09 16.67 10.79
C SER A 135 29.89 17.27 9.63
N LYS A 136 29.27 18.16 8.83
CA LYS A 136 29.83 18.72 7.61
C LYS A 136 30.25 17.67 6.58
N LEU A 137 29.73 16.43 6.72
CA LEU A 137 30.01 15.33 5.80
C LEU A 137 28.90 15.21 4.75
N LEU A 138 29.32 15.00 3.51
CA LEU A 138 28.42 14.75 2.39
C LEU A 138 28.99 13.71 1.42
N LEU A 139 28.12 13.15 0.60
CA LEU A 139 28.46 12.39 -0.60
C LEU A 139 28.03 13.17 -1.83
N LEU A 140 28.96 13.38 -2.75
CA LEU A 140 28.71 13.89 -4.09
C LEU A 140 28.62 12.71 -5.07
N PHE A 141 27.74 12.84 -6.06
CA PHE A 141 27.48 11.80 -7.04
C PHE A 141 27.72 12.32 -8.44
N ASP A 142 28.37 11.48 -9.26
CA ASP A 142 28.52 11.72 -10.68
C ASP A 142 28.21 10.43 -11.46
N SER A 143 27.72 10.56 -12.68
CA SER A 143 27.44 9.40 -13.53
C SER A 143 28.69 9.02 -14.31
N LYS A 144 29.19 7.81 -14.15
CA LYS A 144 30.12 7.23 -15.12
C LYS A 144 29.39 7.16 -16.46
N LYS A 145 29.78 7.93 -17.45
CA LYS A 145 29.31 7.82 -18.84
C LYS A 145 29.64 6.43 -19.36
N SER A 146 28.82 5.45 -19.04
CA SER A 146 28.87 4.14 -19.69
C SER A 146 27.62 3.99 -20.55
N THR A 147 27.84 3.99 -21.83
CA THR A 147 26.91 3.53 -22.86
C THR A 147 26.59 2.04 -22.66
N SER A 148 25.84 1.69 -21.65
CA SER A 148 25.25 0.36 -21.59
C SER A 148 23.74 0.47 -21.64
N LYS A 149 23.23 0.35 -22.87
CA LYS A 149 21.81 0.23 -23.24
C LYS A 149 21.15 -1.08 -22.75
N ASN A 150 21.71 -1.81 -21.81
CA ASN A 150 21.33 -3.22 -21.58
C ASN A 150 20.71 -3.54 -20.20
N ASN A 151 20.01 -2.60 -19.56
CA ASN A 151 19.17 -2.98 -18.41
C ASN A 151 17.71 -2.54 -18.55
N ARG A 152 17.16 -2.61 -19.79
CA ARG A 152 15.71 -2.35 -20.01
C ARG A 152 14.79 -3.49 -19.57
N ASP A 153 15.30 -4.66 -19.19
CA ASP A 153 14.49 -5.89 -19.07
C ASP A 153 14.29 -6.45 -17.68
N LYS A 154 14.39 -5.64 -16.63
CA LYS A 154 13.84 -6.06 -15.33
C LYS A 154 12.95 -4.98 -14.72
N LYS A 155 11.96 -4.50 -15.47
CA LYS A 155 10.70 -4.16 -14.84
C LYS A 155 10.16 -5.50 -14.31
N SER A 156 10.57 -5.85 -13.08
CA SER A 156 9.98 -6.95 -12.35
C SER A 156 8.48 -6.73 -12.48
N ASN A 157 7.81 -7.63 -13.19
CA ASN A 157 6.37 -7.54 -13.42
C ASN A 157 5.70 -7.71 -12.05
N ASN A 158 5.64 -6.61 -11.28
CA ASN A 158 5.05 -6.58 -9.94
C ASN A 158 3.62 -7.15 -9.95
N TYR A 159 2.95 -7.02 -11.11
CA TYR A 159 1.61 -7.58 -11.32
C TYR A 159 1.62 -9.08 -11.60
N GLN A 160 2.74 -9.64 -12.06
CA GLN A 160 2.85 -11.07 -12.37
C GLN A 160 2.70 -11.92 -11.12
N TYR A 161 3.29 -11.48 -10.00
CA TYR A 161 3.12 -12.15 -8.70
C TYR A 161 1.66 -12.19 -8.23
N ILE A 162 0.93 -11.08 -8.37
CA ILE A 162 -0.51 -11.05 -8.03
C ILE A 162 -1.29 -11.93 -8.99
N PHE A 163 -0.98 -11.87 -10.27
CA PHE A 163 -1.65 -12.67 -11.30
C PHE A 163 -1.45 -14.17 -11.07
N ASP A 164 -0.24 -14.63 -10.73
CA ASP A 164 0.06 -16.04 -10.45
C ASP A 164 -0.71 -16.56 -9.22
N ILE A 165 -0.95 -15.68 -8.23
CA ILE A 165 -1.76 -16.04 -7.05
C ILE A 165 -3.24 -16.16 -7.42
N ILE A 166 -3.77 -15.24 -8.23
CA ILE A 166 -5.18 -15.18 -8.63
C ILE A 166 -5.51 -16.28 -9.63
N SER A 167 -4.60 -16.63 -10.54
CA SER A 167 -4.83 -17.59 -11.62
C SER A 167 -5.33 -18.95 -11.13
N ARG A 168 -4.91 -19.36 -9.94
CA ARG A 168 -5.34 -20.63 -9.33
C ARG A 168 -6.80 -20.62 -8.83
N ASP A 169 -7.41 -19.44 -8.69
CA ASP A 169 -8.78 -19.28 -8.20
C ASP A 169 -9.78 -19.03 -9.34
N ILE A 170 -9.33 -19.00 -10.61
CA ILE A 170 -10.18 -18.75 -11.77
C ILE A 170 -11.44 -19.62 -11.80
N PRO A 171 -11.41 -20.95 -11.50
CA PRO A 171 -12.64 -21.75 -11.52
C PRO A 171 -13.68 -21.28 -10.51
N LEU A 172 -13.24 -20.94 -9.27
CA LEU A 172 -14.13 -20.42 -8.22
C LEU A 172 -14.64 -19.01 -8.57
N LEU A 173 -13.78 -18.17 -9.17
CA LEU A 173 -14.15 -16.85 -9.67
C LEU A 173 -15.22 -16.93 -10.76
N LEU A 174 -15.13 -17.88 -11.67
CA LEU A 174 -16.14 -18.09 -12.72
C LEU A 174 -17.49 -18.52 -12.09
N VAL A 175 -17.49 -19.39 -11.12
CA VAL A 175 -18.72 -19.79 -10.41
C VAL A 175 -19.37 -18.60 -9.72
N THR A 176 -18.60 -17.81 -8.95
CA THR A 176 -19.15 -16.61 -8.27
C THR A 176 -19.62 -15.56 -9.27
N LEU A 177 -18.94 -15.41 -10.41
CA LEU A 177 -19.34 -14.52 -11.48
C LEU A 177 -20.69 -14.93 -12.09
N ILE A 178 -20.89 -16.20 -12.42
CA ILE A 178 -22.14 -16.72 -12.95
C ILE A 178 -23.28 -16.52 -11.94
N LEU A 179 -23.07 -16.89 -10.69
CA LEU A 179 -24.05 -16.67 -9.61
C LEU A 179 -24.39 -15.19 -9.43
N SER A 180 -23.39 -14.31 -9.55
CA SER A 180 -23.58 -12.86 -9.47
C SER A 180 -24.38 -12.29 -10.64
N ILE A 181 -24.20 -12.83 -11.86
CA ILE A 181 -25.02 -12.46 -13.03
C ILE A 181 -26.49 -12.82 -12.76
N PHE A 182 -26.77 -14.06 -12.33
CA PHE A 182 -28.13 -14.47 -11.99
C PHE A 182 -28.73 -13.60 -10.90
N ALA A 183 -28.00 -13.38 -9.79
CA ALA A 183 -28.45 -12.52 -8.70
C ALA A 183 -28.75 -11.08 -9.17
N SER A 184 -27.94 -10.53 -10.09
CA SER A 184 -28.13 -9.18 -10.62
C SER A 184 -29.39 -9.09 -11.50
N ILE A 185 -29.65 -10.07 -12.36
CA ILE A 185 -30.86 -10.10 -13.18
C ILE A 185 -32.10 -10.24 -12.30
N PHE A 186 -32.08 -11.17 -11.35
CA PHE A 186 -33.20 -11.37 -10.45
C PHE A 186 -33.43 -10.19 -9.49
N SER A 187 -32.44 -9.35 -9.23
CA SER A 187 -32.62 -8.14 -8.40
C SER A 187 -33.61 -7.13 -8.98
N LEU A 188 -33.95 -7.23 -10.27
CA LEU A 188 -34.93 -6.37 -10.95
C LEU A 188 -36.36 -6.90 -10.85
N VAL A 189 -36.53 -8.15 -10.45
CA VAL A 189 -37.88 -8.76 -10.32
C VAL A 189 -38.82 -7.96 -9.42
N PRO A 190 -38.39 -7.40 -8.26
CA PRO A 190 -39.25 -6.55 -7.44
C PRO A 190 -39.82 -5.34 -8.21
N ALA A 191 -39.02 -4.68 -9.03
CA ALA A 191 -39.47 -3.52 -9.81
C ALA A 191 -40.50 -3.89 -10.87
N ILE A 192 -40.25 -4.98 -11.62
CA ILE A 192 -41.16 -5.48 -12.65
C ILE A 192 -42.45 -6.01 -12.01
N PHE A 193 -42.35 -6.67 -10.86
CA PHE A 193 -43.53 -7.16 -10.12
C PHE A 193 -44.42 -6.01 -9.65
N ILE A 194 -43.85 -4.98 -9.03
CA ILE A 194 -44.61 -3.80 -8.56
C ILE A 194 -45.31 -3.11 -9.72
N GLN A 195 -44.62 -2.96 -10.89
CA GLN A 195 -45.23 -2.44 -12.09
C GLN A 195 -46.45 -3.26 -12.50
N LYS A 196 -46.28 -4.57 -12.73
CA LYS A 196 -47.38 -5.43 -13.18
C LYS A 196 -48.52 -5.53 -12.16
N LEU A 197 -48.19 -5.49 -10.88
CA LEU A 197 -49.18 -5.47 -9.83
C LEU A 197 -50.07 -4.22 -9.91
N ALA A 198 -49.47 -3.03 -10.10
CA ALA A 198 -50.19 -1.77 -10.11
C ALA A 198 -50.95 -1.54 -11.45
N ASP A 199 -50.36 -1.87 -12.58
CA ASP A 199 -50.93 -1.54 -13.90
C ASP A 199 -51.86 -2.64 -14.44
N ASP A 200 -51.55 -3.93 -14.20
CA ASP A 200 -52.30 -5.03 -14.80
C ASP A 200 -53.23 -5.75 -13.80
N ILE A 201 -52.72 -6.07 -12.59
CA ILE A 201 -53.40 -7.00 -11.68
C ILE A 201 -54.44 -6.28 -10.83
N ILE A 202 -54.12 -5.16 -10.20
CA ILE A 202 -55.06 -4.41 -9.33
C ILE A 202 -56.28 -3.89 -10.10
N PRO A 203 -56.14 -3.33 -11.34
CA PRO A 203 -57.31 -2.84 -12.09
C PRO A 203 -58.35 -3.91 -12.41
N GLN A 204 -57.92 -5.18 -12.54
CA GLN A 204 -58.83 -6.31 -12.82
C GLN A 204 -59.73 -6.70 -11.61
N LYS A 205 -59.45 -6.15 -10.42
CA LYS A 205 -60.20 -6.40 -9.17
C LYS A 205 -60.39 -7.90 -8.83
N ASN A 206 -59.52 -8.77 -9.36
CA ASN A 206 -59.55 -10.21 -9.15
C ASN A 206 -58.64 -10.63 -8.00
N MET A 207 -59.21 -10.91 -6.83
CA MET A 207 -58.44 -11.29 -5.63
C MET A 207 -57.63 -12.58 -5.81
N MET A 208 -58.13 -13.55 -6.60
CA MET A 208 -57.36 -14.78 -6.87
C MET A 208 -56.06 -14.48 -7.64
N LEU A 209 -56.14 -13.59 -8.61
CA LEU A 209 -54.98 -13.23 -9.42
C LEU A 209 -53.92 -12.48 -8.59
N ILE A 210 -54.37 -11.61 -7.69
CA ILE A 210 -53.51 -10.93 -6.72
C ILE A 210 -52.79 -11.94 -5.82
N PHE A 211 -53.56 -12.91 -5.27
CA PHE A 211 -53.00 -13.95 -4.39
C PHE A 211 -51.92 -14.80 -5.11
N TYR A 212 -52.22 -15.30 -6.32
CA TYR A 212 -51.25 -16.08 -7.10
C TYR A 212 -50.02 -15.25 -7.51
N GLY A 213 -50.19 -13.98 -7.87
CA GLY A 213 -49.11 -13.06 -8.17
C GLY A 213 -48.15 -12.86 -6.98
N ILE A 214 -48.72 -12.61 -5.79
CA ILE A 214 -47.92 -12.44 -4.55
C ILE A 214 -47.23 -13.76 -4.18
N MET A 215 -47.87 -14.90 -4.34
CA MET A 215 -47.30 -16.20 -4.03
C MET A 215 -46.12 -16.54 -4.95
N LEU A 216 -46.26 -16.25 -6.27
CA LEU A 216 -45.16 -16.38 -7.24
C LEU A 216 -44.00 -15.44 -6.91
N TYR A 217 -44.32 -14.20 -6.57
CA TYR A 217 -43.29 -13.23 -6.16
C TYR A 217 -42.54 -13.67 -4.91
N ALA A 218 -43.25 -14.16 -3.88
CA ALA A 218 -42.63 -14.70 -2.67
C ALA A 218 -41.70 -15.90 -2.99
N LEU A 219 -42.13 -16.80 -3.86
CA LEU A 219 -41.29 -17.92 -4.32
C LEU A 219 -39.99 -17.42 -4.98
N ILE A 220 -40.07 -16.42 -5.86
CA ILE A 220 -38.90 -15.85 -6.53
C ILE A 220 -37.96 -15.19 -5.49
N LEU A 221 -38.51 -14.47 -4.51
CA LEU A 221 -37.67 -13.87 -3.44
C LEU A 221 -36.91 -14.92 -2.65
N VAL A 222 -37.55 -16.06 -2.34
CA VAL A 222 -36.89 -17.19 -1.68
C VAL A 222 -35.76 -17.76 -2.53
N ILE A 223 -36.00 -17.94 -3.83
CA ILE A 223 -34.96 -18.39 -4.77
C ILE A 223 -33.76 -17.41 -4.79
N ILE A 224 -34.05 -16.11 -4.86
CA ILE A 224 -33.00 -15.06 -4.81
C ILE A 224 -32.19 -15.16 -3.51
N ALA A 225 -32.87 -15.34 -2.37
CA ALA A 225 -32.21 -15.48 -1.07
C ALA A 225 -31.30 -16.72 -1.03
N ILE A 226 -31.74 -17.85 -1.59
CA ILE A 226 -30.95 -19.08 -1.68
C ILE A 226 -29.72 -18.88 -2.59
N ILE A 227 -29.90 -18.28 -3.76
CA ILE A 227 -28.79 -18.00 -4.70
C ILE A 227 -27.77 -17.08 -4.03
N SER A 228 -28.22 -16.02 -3.35
CA SER A 228 -27.35 -15.09 -2.65
C SER A 228 -26.59 -15.78 -1.52
N TYR A 229 -27.23 -16.66 -0.76
CA TYR A 229 -26.58 -17.45 0.29
C TYR A 229 -25.51 -18.39 -0.28
N ILE A 230 -25.81 -19.09 -1.38
CA ILE A 230 -24.83 -19.98 -2.03
C ILE A 230 -23.64 -19.16 -2.54
N ASN A 231 -23.90 -18.02 -3.18
CA ASN A 231 -22.83 -17.12 -3.68
C ASN A 231 -21.94 -16.66 -2.53
N GLU A 232 -22.52 -16.22 -1.42
CA GLU A 232 -21.75 -15.78 -0.24
C GLU A 232 -20.90 -16.91 0.35
N ARG A 233 -21.43 -18.14 0.42
CA ARG A 233 -20.67 -19.33 0.87
C ARG A 233 -19.48 -19.64 -0.03
N VAL A 234 -19.64 -19.53 -1.35
CA VAL A 234 -18.53 -19.72 -2.30
C VAL A 234 -17.46 -18.64 -2.12
N ILE A 235 -17.87 -17.37 -1.95
CA ILE A 235 -16.98 -16.25 -1.68
C ILE A 235 -16.20 -16.46 -0.38
N ILE A 236 -16.85 -16.89 0.69
CA ILE A 236 -16.20 -17.18 1.99
C ILE A 236 -15.13 -18.27 1.83
N LYS A 237 -15.46 -19.36 1.12
CA LYS A 237 -14.50 -20.44 0.85
C LYS A 237 -13.32 -19.97 0.01
N GLN A 238 -13.59 -19.18 -1.02
CA GLN A 238 -12.56 -18.56 -1.85
C GLN A 238 -11.63 -17.66 -1.04
N ASN A 239 -12.21 -16.82 -0.15
CA ASN A 239 -11.45 -15.96 0.75
C ASN A 239 -10.48 -16.77 1.60
N LEU A 240 -10.96 -17.84 2.22
CA LEU A 240 -10.13 -18.72 3.06
C LEU A 240 -8.94 -19.28 2.27
N LEU A 241 -9.19 -19.87 1.10
CA LEU A 241 -8.15 -20.50 0.28
C LEU A 241 -7.12 -19.47 -0.21
N PHE A 242 -7.58 -18.32 -0.64
CA PHE A 242 -6.75 -17.21 -1.11
C PHE A 242 -5.87 -16.66 0.03
N ASN A 243 -6.46 -16.45 1.20
CA ASN A 243 -5.79 -15.94 2.39
C ASN A 243 -4.65 -16.86 2.84
N VAL A 244 -4.95 -18.15 2.99
CA VAL A 244 -3.94 -19.14 3.39
C VAL A 244 -2.82 -19.21 2.38
N ARG A 245 -3.10 -19.08 1.08
CA ARG A 245 -2.10 -19.13 0.01
C ARG A 245 -1.17 -17.92 0.03
N ILE A 246 -1.72 -16.71 0.14
CA ILE A 246 -0.89 -15.49 0.21
C ILE A 246 0.01 -15.55 1.44
N LEU A 247 -0.56 -15.85 2.60
CA LEU A 247 0.21 -15.89 3.85
C LEU A 247 1.29 -16.97 3.78
N ARG A 248 0.98 -18.17 3.26
CA ARG A 248 1.96 -19.24 3.06
C ARG A 248 3.14 -18.78 2.20
N ASN A 249 2.86 -18.15 1.05
CA ASN A 249 3.90 -17.66 0.15
C ASN A 249 4.76 -16.58 0.79
N LEU A 250 4.16 -15.72 1.60
CA LEU A 250 4.86 -14.63 2.26
C LEU A 250 5.72 -15.14 3.42
N LEU A 251 5.19 -16.08 4.22
CA LEU A 251 5.95 -16.74 5.28
C LEU A 251 7.12 -17.55 4.69
N PHE A 252 6.88 -18.32 3.61
CA PHE A 252 7.95 -19.02 2.91
C PHE A 252 9.08 -18.06 2.53
N ARG A 253 8.74 -16.91 1.94
CA ARG A 253 9.75 -15.89 1.60
C ARG A 253 10.47 -15.35 2.83
N VAL A 254 9.73 -14.98 3.88
CA VAL A 254 10.34 -14.44 5.11
C VAL A 254 11.37 -15.41 5.69
N PHE A 255 11.08 -16.71 5.74
CA PHE A 255 12.02 -17.72 6.26
C PHE A 255 13.22 -18.00 5.35
N HIS A 256 13.11 -17.71 4.05
CA HIS A 256 14.20 -17.90 3.08
C HIS A 256 14.91 -16.59 2.70
N LEU A 257 14.63 -15.49 3.40
CA LEU A 257 15.36 -14.24 3.23
C LEU A 257 16.69 -14.29 3.99
N PRO A 258 17.77 -13.65 3.44
CA PRO A 258 19.07 -13.59 4.10
C PRO A 258 18.99 -12.98 5.50
N ILE A 259 19.85 -13.45 6.40
CA ILE A 259 19.92 -12.93 7.78
C ILE A 259 20.18 -11.41 7.84
N THR A 260 20.86 -10.88 6.83
CA THR A 260 21.10 -9.43 6.68
C THR A 260 19.81 -8.64 6.52
N PHE A 261 18.80 -9.23 5.86
CA PHE A 261 17.47 -8.63 5.74
C PHE A 261 16.78 -8.57 7.09
N HIS A 262 16.82 -9.64 7.88
CA HIS A 262 16.22 -9.67 9.22
C HIS A 262 16.89 -8.68 10.19
N LYS A 263 18.20 -8.42 10.02
CA LYS A 263 18.91 -7.38 10.77
C LYS A 263 18.57 -5.96 10.31
N SER A 264 18.00 -5.80 9.11
CA SER A 264 17.66 -4.49 8.55
C SER A 264 16.30 -3.96 8.99
N LEU A 265 15.39 -4.81 9.44
CA LEU A 265 14.03 -4.45 9.87
C LEU A 265 13.77 -4.92 11.29
N ASN A 266 13.00 -4.15 12.04
CA ASN A 266 12.54 -4.56 13.37
C ASN A 266 11.48 -5.68 13.25
N THR A 267 11.45 -6.61 14.19
CA THR A 267 10.49 -7.73 14.24
C THR A 267 9.04 -7.22 14.14
N GLY A 268 8.70 -6.15 14.87
CA GLY A 268 7.37 -5.53 14.82
C GLY A 268 7.00 -5.01 13.42
N GLU A 269 7.97 -4.55 12.64
CA GLU A 269 7.74 -4.10 11.26
C GLU A 269 7.45 -5.28 10.34
N ILE A 270 8.14 -6.40 10.51
CA ILE A 270 7.87 -7.64 9.76
C ILE A 270 6.47 -8.15 10.07
N VAL A 271 6.08 -8.21 11.35
CA VAL A 271 4.74 -8.62 11.80
C VAL A 271 3.66 -7.70 11.22
N SER A 272 3.87 -6.39 11.26
CA SER A 272 2.93 -5.42 10.66
C SER A 272 2.75 -5.62 9.15
N ARG A 273 3.80 -6.02 8.42
CA ARG A 273 3.71 -6.34 6.99
C ARG A 273 3.00 -7.67 6.72
N LEU A 274 3.09 -8.62 7.63
CA LEU A 274 2.29 -9.85 7.55
C LEU A 274 0.80 -9.54 7.73
N SER A 275 0.41 -8.67 8.65
CA SER A 275 -0.98 -8.25 8.81
C SER A 275 -1.51 -7.37 7.65
N ASP A 276 -0.63 -6.68 6.91
CA ASP A 276 -1.04 -5.97 5.68
C ASP A 276 -1.53 -6.92 4.58
N THR A 277 -1.17 -8.21 4.60
CA THR A 277 -1.67 -9.19 3.63
C THR A 277 -3.18 -9.34 3.68
N GLU A 278 -3.76 -9.31 4.88
CA GLU A 278 -5.20 -9.38 5.07
C GLU A 278 -5.94 -8.21 4.40
N ARG A 279 -5.35 -7.01 4.43
CA ARG A 279 -5.89 -5.82 3.74
C ARG A 279 -5.83 -5.94 2.22
N ILE A 280 -4.73 -6.47 1.70
CA ILE A 280 -4.57 -6.74 0.26
C ILE A 280 -5.62 -7.74 -0.20
N GLN A 281 -5.79 -8.82 0.55
CA GLN A 281 -6.72 -9.88 0.27
C GLN A 281 -8.17 -9.38 0.21
N ASN A 282 -8.62 -8.74 1.30
CA ASN A 282 -9.98 -8.22 1.40
C ASN A 282 -10.31 -7.32 0.21
N SER A 283 -9.35 -6.48 -0.21
CA SER A 283 -9.56 -5.58 -1.34
C SER A 283 -9.61 -6.30 -2.68
N ILE A 284 -8.77 -7.33 -2.91
CA ILE A 284 -8.79 -8.09 -4.17
C ILE A 284 -10.10 -8.86 -4.31
N VAL A 285 -10.53 -9.52 -3.25
CA VAL A 285 -11.77 -10.30 -3.26
C VAL A 285 -13.01 -9.40 -3.42
N LEU A 286 -13.04 -8.26 -2.73
CA LEU A 286 -14.10 -7.26 -2.91
C LEU A 286 -14.15 -6.74 -4.34
N LEU A 287 -13.00 -6.45 -4.96
CA LEU A 287 -12.94 -6.00 -6.35
C LEU A 287 -13.54 -7.02 -7.31
N ILE A 288 -13.11 -8.27 -7.22
CA ILE A 288 -13.48 -9.27 -8.20
C ILE A 288 -14.96 -9.66 -8.05
N ASN A 289 -15.43 -9.90 -6.83
CA ASN A 289 -16.79 -10.41 -6.61
C ASN A 289 -17.84 -9.30 -6.52
N SER A 290 -17.53 -8.20 -5.80
CA SER A 290 -18.55 -7.19 -5.51
C SER A 290 -18.63 -6.10 -6.57
N VAL A 291 -17.49 -5.62 -7.09
CA VAL A 291 -17.49 -4.56 -8.11
C VAL A 291 -18.10 -5.05 -9.41
N PHE A 292 -17.75 -6.28 -9.82
CA PHE A 292 -18.27 -6.86 -11.04
C PHE A 292 -19.80 -7.02 -10.99
N MET A 293 -20.33 -7.52 -9.86
CA MET A 293 -21.77 -7.62 -9.63
C MET A 293 -22.46 -6.25 -9.76
N GLN A 294 -21.90 -5.20 -9.14
CA GLN A 294 -22.49 -3.86 -9.19
C GLN A 294 -22.47 -3.27 -10.62
N ILE A 295 -21.43 -3.54 -11.41
CA ILE A 295 -21.36 -3.10 -12.80
C ILE A 295 -22.46 -3.75 -13.64
N ILE A 296 -22.74 -5.04 -13.44
CA ILE A 296 -23.83 -5.73 -14.13
C ILE A 296 -25.18 -5.13 -13.72
N ILE A 297 -25.41 -4.91 -12.43
CA ILE A 297 -26.65 -4.28 -11.94
C ILE A 297 -26.82 -2.90 -12.61
N LEU A 298 -25.78 -2.08 -12.66
CA LEU A 298 -25.81 -0.77 -13.32
C LEU A 298 -26.19 -0.89 -14.79
N PHE A 299 -25.52 -1.78 -15.52
CA PHE A 299 -25.78 -1.95 -16.95
C PHE A 299 -27.21 -2.39 -17.22
N VAL A 300 -27.70 -3.43 -16.54
CA VAL A 300 -29.05 -3.95 -16.74
C VAL A 300 -30.13 -2.96 -16.28
N SER A 301 -29.93 -2.32 -15.12
CA SER A 301 -30.88 -1.32 -14.59
C SER A 301 -31.00 -0.09 -15.51
N ILE A 302 -29.87 0.41 -16.02
CA ILE A 302 -29.90 1.54 -16.95
C ILE A 302 -30.57 1.16 -18.27
N SER A 303 -30.31 -0.04 -18.81
CA SER A 303 -30.95 -0.52 -20.03
C SER A 303 -32.47 -0.57 -19.90
N ILE A 304 -33.00 -1.02 -18.74
CA ILE A 304 -34.44 -1.03 -18.48
C ILE A 304 -35.01 0.38 -18.32
N LEU A 305 -34.31 1.32 -17.69
CA LEU A 305 -34.77 2.70 -17.62
C LEU A 305 -34.86 3.36 -19.01
N PHE A 306 -33.91 3.08 -19.91
CA PHE A 306 -33.98 3.52 -21.30
C PHE A 306 -35.17 2.92 -22.06
N TYR A 307 -35.54 1.68 -21.74
CA TYR A 307 -36.73 1.03 -22.31
C TYR A 307 -38.02 1.71 -21.84
N TYR A 308 -38.13 2.09 -20.56
CA TYR A 308 -39.32 2.79 -20.05
C TYR A 308 -39.44 4.22 -20.57
N GLU A 309 -38.37 5.02 -20.45
CA GLU A 309 -38.37 6.41 -20.90
C GLU A 309 -36.94 6.94 -21.07
N LEU A 310 -36.64 7.42 -22.29
CA LEU A 310 -35.30 7.85 -22.68
C LEU A 310 -34.78 8.99 -21.79
N ASN A 311 -35.60 9.99 -21.50
CA ASN A 311 -35.21 11.16 -20.71
C ASN A 311 -34.81 10.76 -19.27
N ILE A 312 -35.54 9.81 -18.67
CA ILE A 312 -35.28 9.32 -17.30
C ILE A 312 -33.97 8.50 -17.30
N GLY A 313 -33.77 7.65 -18.33
CA GLY A 313 -32.55 6.90 -18.52
C GLY A 313 -31.31 7.80 -18.64
N VAL A 314 -31.40 8.90 -19.38
CA VAL A 314 -30.30 9.89 -19.50
C VAL A 314 -29.96 10.54 -18.15
N ILE A 315 -30.98 10.94 -17.37
CA ILE A 315 -30.74 11.54 -16.06
C ILE A 315 -30.11 10.53 -15.09
N ALA A 316 -30.61 9.29 -15.07
CA ALA A 316 -30.02 8.22 -14.28
C ALA A 316 -28.55 7.95 -14.69
N LEU A 317 -28.25 7.95 -15.99
CA LEU A 317 -26.90 7.81 -16.50
C LEU A 317 -25.98 8.97 -16.05
N LEU A 318 -26.47 10.22 -16.03
CA LEU A 318 -25.70 11.38 -15.58
C LEU A 318 -25.35 11.34 -14.08
N SER A 319 -26.08 10.58 -13.27
CA SER A 319 -25.74 10.39 -11.85
C SER A 319 -24.39 9.68 -11.68
N ILE A 320 -24.02 8.77 -12.58
CA ILE A 320 -22.79 7.98 -12.48
C ILE A 320 -21.53 8.83 -12.61
N PRO A 321 -21.35 9.64 -13.69
CA PRO A 321 -20.19 10.53 -13.80
C PRO A 321 -20.05 11.49 -12.64
N SER A 322 -21.18 12.02 -12.10
CA SER A 322 -21.14 12.94 -10.95
C SER A 322 -20.57 12.26 -9.70
N LEU A 323 -20.96 11.01 -9.41
CA LEU A 323 -20.43 10.22 -8.31
C LEU A 323 -18.97 9.81 -8.53
N ILE A 324 -18.59 9.44 -9.76
CA ILE A 324 -17.21 9.13 -10.12
C ILE A 324 -16.31 10.35 -9.93
N TRP A 325 -16.75 11.53 -10.40
CA TRP A 325 -15.99 12.77 -10.24
C TRP A 325 -15.77 13.12 -8.76
N LEU A 326 -16.81 13.03 -7.94
CA LEU A 326 -16.70 13.23 -6.50
C LEU A 326 -15.70 12.26 -5.87
N SER A 327 -15.78 10.98 -6.23
CA SER A 327 -14.85 9.95 -5.76
C SER A 327 -13.42 10.24 -6.16
N TYR A 328 -13.18 10.61 -7.42
CA TYR A 328 -11.84 10.96 -7.89
C TYR A 328 -11.23 12.12 -7.11
N TYR A 329 -12.03 13.16 -6.84
CA TYR A 329 -11.60 14.31 -6.04
C TYR A 329 -11.20 13.92 -4.60
N TYR A 330 -11.98 13.05 -3.94
CA TYR A 330 -11.70 12.60 -2.58
C TYR A 330 -10.65 11.50 -2.49
N SER A 331 -10.51 10.65 -3.49
CA SER A 331 -9.61 9.49 -3.51
C SER A 331 -8.16 9.86 -3.17
N SER A 332 -7.63 10.92 -3.76
CA SER A 332 -6.25 11.38 -3.49
C SER A 332 -6.07 11.84 -2.03
N LYS A 333 -7.06 12.55 -1.47
CA LYS A 333 -7.04 13.06 -0.09
C LYS A 333 -7.15 11.90 0.90
N ILE A 334 -8.10 10.98 0.66
CA ILE A 334 -8.30 9.77 1.47
C ILE A 334 -7.03 8.91 1.44
N GLY A 335 -6.45 8.66 0.27
CA GLY A 335 -5.23 7.87 0.14
C GLY A 335 -4.03 8.45 0.90
N LYS A 336 -3.85 9.77 0.90
CA LYS A 336 -2.81 10.44 1.71
C LYS A 336 -3.04 10.28 3.21
N LYS A 337 -4.26 10.54 3.68
CA LYS A 337 -4.65 10.39 5.09
C LYS A 337 -4.53 8.93 5.55
N GLN A 338 -4.93 7.98 4.71
CA GLN A 338 -4.81 6.55 4.97
C GLN A 338 -3.35 6.12 5.18
N LYS A 339 -2.43 6.57 4.30
CA LYS A 339 -0.99 6.30 4.47
C LYS A 339 -0.45 6.85 5.79
N GLN A 340 -0.85 8.09 6.15
CA GLN A 340 -0.43 8.69 7.42
C GLN A 340 -0.97 7.93 8.63
N THR A 341 -2.22 7.48 8.57
CA THR A 341 -2.85 6.67 9.62
C THR A 341 -2.11 5.33 9.77
N MET A 342 -1.87 4.61 8.67
CA MET A 342 -1.12 3.36 8.68
C MET A 342 0.30 3.51 9.27
N ALA A 343 1.02 4.56 8.88
CA ALA A 343 2.37 4.82 9.39
C ALA A 343 2.37 5.09 10.91
N LYS A 344 1.36 5.81 11.43
CA LYS A 344 1.25 6.06 12.86
C LYS A 344 0.87 4.82 13.66
N TYR A 345 -0.02 3.98 13.12
CA TYR A 345 -0.35 2.69 13.74
C TYR A 345 0.84 1.73 13.75
N ALA A 346 1.58 1.62 12.64
CA ALA A 346 2.78 0.79 12.59
C ALA A 346 3.84 1.25 13.60
N LYS A 347 4.00 2.58 13.80
CA LYS A 347 4.90 3.11 14.84
C LYS A 347 4.40 2.75 16.25
N PHE A 348 3.10 2.84 16.51
CA PHE A 348 2.51 2.44 17.79
C PHE A 348 2.69 0.95 18.06
N GLU A 349 2.43 0.09 17.07
CA GLU A 349 2.59 -1.37 17.17
C GLU A 349 4.05 -1.74 17.49
N ALA A 350 5.01 -1.21 16.72
CA ALA A 350 6.44 -1.45 16.95
C ALA A 350 6.85 -1.01 18.38
N TYR A 351 6.44 0.20 18.79
CA TYR A 351 6.74 0.72 20.12
C TYR A 351 6.09 -0.11 21.23
N SER A 352 4.89 -0.65 21.01
CA SER A 352 4.21 -1.55 21.95
C SER A 352 4.99 -2.85 22.13
N ILE A 353 5.47 -3.44 21.04
CA ILE A 353 6.29 -4.65 21.08
C ILE A 353 7.60 -4.39 21.84
N ASP A 354 8.27 -3.28 21.57
CA ASP A 354 9.52 -2.92 22.23
C ASP A 354 9.34 -2.75 23.74
N ILE A 355 8.28 -2.05 24.18
CA ILE A 355 7.96 -1.86 25.60
C ILE A 355 7.64 -3.20 26.27
N LEU A 356 6.80 -4.04 25.64
CA LEU A 356 6.43 -5.33 26.21
C LEU A 356 7.62 -6.29 26.28
N SER A 357 8.50 -6.27 25.28
CA SER A 357 9.74 -7.05 25.28
C SER A 357 10.72 -6.59 26.36
N GLY A 358 10.77 -5.29 26.65
CA GLY A 358 11.60 -4.68 27.69
C GLY A 358 10.93 -4.56 29.07
N TYR A 359 9.79 -5.24 29.29
CA TYR A 359 8.97 -5.06 30.49
C TYR A 359 9.75 -5.27 31.80
N PHE A 360 10.64 -6.27 31.85
CA PHE A 360 11.49 -6.53 33.03
C PHE A 360 12.36 -5.32 33.37
N ALA A 361 13.00 -4.70 32.37
CA ALA A 361 13.81 -3.51 32.57
C ALA A 361 12.98 -2.30 33.06
N ILE A 362 11.76 -2.16 32.57
CA ILE A 362 10.84 -1.11 32.99
C ILE A 362 10.45 -1.30 34.47
N LYS A 363 10.15 -2.55 34.84
CA LYS A 363 9.72 -2.94 36.17
C LYS A 363 10.84 -2.76 37.21
N SER A 364 12.05 -3.24 36.89
CA SER A 364 13.22 -3.12 37.77
C SER A 364 13.66 -1.66 38.01
N ASN A 365 13.35 -0.75 37.07
CA ASN A 365 13.64 0.67 37.21
C ASN A 365 12.45 1.52 37.73
N VAL A 366 11.31 0.89 38.06
CA VAL A 366 10.08 1.56 38.54
C VAL A 366 9.62 2.69 37.60
N LYS A 367 9.65 2.44 36.27
CA LYS A 367 9.33 3.44 35.24
C LYS A 367 7.99 3.20 34.52
N GLU A 368 7.09 2.38 35.09
CA GLU A 368 5.81 2.00 34.49
C GLU A 368 4.97 3.22 34.11
N LYS A 369 4.85 4.21 35.02
CA LYS A 369 4.06 5.43 34.74
C LYS A 369 4.59 6.21 33.53
N LEU A 370 5.91 6.27 33.37
CA LEU A 370 6.55 6.97 32.25
C LEU A 370 6.23 6.26 30.92
N PHE A 371 6.43 4.95 30.87
CA PHE A 371 6.20 4.17 29.64
C PHE A 371 4.71 4.05 29.31
N HIS A 372 3.83 3.93 30.32
CA HIS A 372 2.38 4.00 30.13
C HIS A 372 1.97 5.34 29.48
N LYS A 373 2.46 6.47 29.98
CA LYS A 373 2.18 7.79 29.40
C LYS A 373 2.66 7.89 27.94
N ARG A 374 3.90 7.49 27.66
CA ARG A 374 4.48 7.50 26.31
C ARG A 374 3.71 6.61 25.33
N LEU A 375 3.32 5.41 25.77
CA LEU A 375 2.52 4.50 24.94
C LEU A 375 1.16 5.09 24.63
N LEU A 376 0.49 5.68 25.63
CA LEU A 376 -0.79 6.34 25.44
C LEU A 376 -0.70 7.55 24.49
N GLU A 377 0.36 8.35 24.58
CA GLU A 377 0.62 9.46 23.65
C GLU A 377 0.83 8.97 22.22
N SER A 378 1.58 7.88 22.04
CA SER A 378 1.77 7.25 20.73
C SER A 378 0.44 6.76 20.15
N TYR A 379 -0.38 6.06 20.94
CA TYR A 379 -1.72 5.62 20.57
C TYR A 379 -2.63 6.80 20.22
N LYS A 380 -2.68 7.83 21.07
CA LYS A 380 -3.45 9.05 20.84
C LYS A 380 -3.09 9.72 19.51
N SER A 381 -1.78 9.78 19.19
CA SER A 381 -1.33 10.34 17.90
C SER A 381 -1.82 9.53 16.69
N ALA A 382 -1.90 8.21 16.81
CA ALA A 382 -2.44 7.33 15.78
C ALA A 382 -3.97 7.49 15.65
N GLN A 383 -4.68 7.56 16.78
CA GLN A 383 -6.14 7.78 16.82
C GLN A 383 -6.54 9.13 16.23
N LEU A 384 -5.81 10.20 16.51
CA LEU A 384 -6.07 11.52 15.91
C LEU A 384 -5.99 11.47 14.38
N LYS A 385 -5.01 10.73 13.81
CA LYS A 385 -4.93 10.55 12.36
C LYS A 385 -6.08 9.71 11.79
N ARG A 386 -6.51 8.70 12.54
CA ARG A 386 -7.70 7.92 12.18
C ARG A 386 -8.97 8.76 12.20
N THR A 387 -9.13 9.60 13.22
CA THR A 387 -10.26 10.55 13.32
C THR A 387 -10.26 11.53 12.15
N ASP A 388 -9.10 12.12 11.81
CA ASP A 388 -8.96 12.98 10.62
C ASP A 388 -9.45 12.28 9.32
N LEU A 389 -9.12 10.99 9.18
CA LEU A 389 -9.57 10.17 8.04
C LEU A 389 -11.07 9.91 8.09
N GLN A 390 -11.62 9.59 9.27
CA GLN A 390 -13.05 9.34 9.45
C GLN A 390 -13.89 10.59 9.17
N ILE A 391 -13.43 11.78 9.60
CA ILE A 391 -14.08 13.06 9.28
C ILE A 391 -14.10 13.28 7.76
N LEU A 392 -12.99 13.00 7.07
CA LEU A 392 -12.95 13.14 5.61
C LEU A 392 -13.89 12.16 4.91
N ASN A 393 -14.00 10.92 5.40
CA ASN A 393 -14.95 9.94 4.89
C ASN A 393 -16.40 10.35 5.15
N SER A 394 -16.69 10.95 6.31
CA SER A 394 -18.01 11.47 6.65
C SER A 394 -18.42 12.63 5.70
N GLN A 395 -17.50 13.54 5.40
CA GLN A 395 -17.73 14.58 4.41
C GLN A 395 -18.01 14.02 3.01
N TYR A 396 -17.22 13.01 2.60
CA TYR A 396 -17.44 12.31 1.34
C TYR A 396 -18.83 11.67 1.27
N ASN A 397 -19.26 10.99 2.33
CA ASN A 397 -20.59 10.36 2.42
C ASN A 397 -21.71 11.40 2.37
N LEU A 398 -21.54 12.55 3.04
CA LEU A 398 -22.51 13.64 3.00
C LEU A 398 -22.73 14.15 1.56
N TYR A 399 -21.66 14.47 0.83
CA TYR A 399 -21.78 14.94 -0.56
C TYR A 399 -22.34 13.86 -1.49
N THR A 400 -21.98 12.58 -1.26
CA THR A 400 -22.54 11.45 -2.00
C THR A 400 -24.06 11.38 -1.80
N ASN A 401 -24.54 11.46 -0.55
CA ASN A 401 -25.96 11.42 -0.25
C ASN A 401 -26.72 12.64 -0.79
N LEU A 402 -26.11 13.82 -0.81
CA LEU A 402 -26.71 15.02 -1.44
C LEU A 402 -26.90 14.83 -2.96
N ILE A 403 -25.90 14.28 -3.65
CA ILE A 403 -26.02 13.95 -5.08
C ILE A 403 -27.17 12.96 -5.29
N VAL A 404 -27.21 11.89 -4.50
CA VAL A 404 -28.29 10.89 -4.53
C VAL A 404 -29.67 11.52 -4.35
N CYS A 405 -29.83 12.41 -3.36
CA CYS A 405 -31.08 13.12 -3.12
C CYS A 405 -31.50 13.97 -4.33
N VAL A 406 -30.59 14.74 -4.90
CA VAL A 406 -30.89 15.59 -6.06
C VAL A 406 -31.38 14.75 -7.26
N PHE A 407 -30.66 13.69 -7.60
CA PHE A 407 -31.05 12.81 -8.71
C PHE A 407 -32.39 12.08 -8.42
N SER A 408 -32.60 11.62 -7.18
CA SER A 408 -33.86 10.97 -6.80
C SER A 408 -35.05 11.91 -6.95
N ILE A 409 -34.94 13.14 -6.44
CA ILE A 409 -36.01 14.14 -6.55
C ILE A 409 -36.29 14.49 -8.01
N THR A 410 -35.23 14.68 -8.81
CA THR A 410 -35.36 15.04 -10.23
C THR A 410 -36.09 13.94 -11.02
N VAL A 411 -35.72 12.66 -10.80
CA VAL A 411 -36.35 11.53 -11.48
C VAL A 411 -37.81 11.35 -11.03
N VAL A 412 -38.10 11.49 -9.73
CA VAL A 412 -39.48 11.41 -9.23
C VAL A 412 -40.36 12.52 -9.82
N LEU A 413 -39.85 13.76 -9.86
CA LEU A 413 -40.60 14.89 -10.45
C LEU A 413 -40.89 14.63 -11.93
N LEU A 414 -39.90 14.22 -12.73
CA LEU A 414 -40.10 13.93 -14.15
C LEU A 414 -41.01 12.75 -14.40
N SER A 415 -40.87 11.67 -13.63
CA SER A 415 -41.72 10.50 -13.75
C SER A 415 -43.18 10.85 -13.41
N SER A 416 -43.41 11.64 -12.34
CA SER A 416 -44.74 12.11 -11.97
C SER A 416 -45.35 13.00 -13.04
N TYR A 417 -44.55 13.88 -13.66
CA TYR A 417 -45.00 14.73 -14.78
C TYR A 417 -45.44 13.88 -15.98
N PHE A 418 -44.66 12.81 -16.34
CA PHE A 418 -45.03 11.91 -17.43
C PHE A 418 -46.28 11.08 -17.14
N VAL A 419 -46.54 10.73 -15.86
CA VAL A 419 -47.81 10.10 -15.47
C VAL A 419 -48.99 11.06 -15.68
N VAL A 420 -48.87 12.32 -15.25
CA VAL A 420 -49.95 13.33 -15.40
C VAL A 420 -50.30 13.58 -16.89
N ILE A 421 -49.31 13.54 -17.78
CA ILE A 421 -49.55 13.70 -19.24
C ILE A 421 -50.07 12.39 -19.86
N GLY A 422 -50.09 11.29 -19.12
CA GLY A 422 -50.55 9.98 -19.64
C GLY A 422 -49.53 9.26 -20.51
N LYS A 423 -48.24 9.64 -20.45
CA LYS A 423 -47.16 9.02 -21.23
C LYS A 423 -46.69 7.70 -20.63
N ILE A 424 -46.76 7.57 -19.31
CA ILE A 424 -46.40 6.36 -18.54
C ILE A 424 -47.51 6.04 -17.53
N GLU A 425 -47.64 4.77 -17.18
CA GLU A 425 -48.59 4.29 -16.19
C GLU A 425 -48.02 4.45 -14.76
N ILE A 426 -48.90 4.40 -13.76
CA ILE A 426 -48.52 4.57 -12.35
C ILE A 426 -47.59 3.47 -11.86
N GLY A 427 -47.78 2.22 -12.32
CA GLY A 427 -46.90 1.11 -11.95
C GLY A 427 -45.50 1.28 -12.53
N VAL A 428 -45.38 1.85 -13.74
CA VAL A 428 -44.07 2.19 -14.33
C VAL A 428 -43.34 3.22 -13.46
N LEU A 429 -44.04 4.22 -12.89
CA LEU A 429 -43.43 5.18 -11.96
C LEU A 429 -42.80 4.48 -10.75
N PHE A 430 -43.51 3.54 -10.13
CA PHE A 430 -42.99 2.78 -9.00
C PHE A 430 -41.80 1.90 -9.39
N ALA A 431 -41.82 1.30 -10.58
CA ALA A 431 -40.70 0.54 -11.12
C ALA A 431 -39.46 1.43 -11.32
N ILE A 432 -39.63 2.63 -11.88
CA ILE A 432 -38.54 3.60 -12.10
C ILE A 432 -37.90 4.00 -10.77
N ILE A 433 -38.69 4.31 -9.73
CA ILE A 433 -38.18 4.66 -8.40
C ILE A 433 -37.36 3.51 -7.81
N THR A 434 -37.86 2.27 -7.93
CA THR A 434 -37.19 1.08 -7.43
C THR A 434 -35.86 0.82 -8.15
N ILE A 435 -35.85 0.92 -9.49
CA ILE A 435 -34.66 0.72 -10.32
C ILE A 435 -33.63 1.84 -10.07
N LEU A 436 -34.08 3.10 -9.95
CA LEU A 436 -33.21 4.21 -9.61
C LEU A 436 -32.50 4.00 -8.27
N ALA A 437 -33.24 3.56 -7.24
CA ALA A 437 -32.64 3.24 -5.95
C ALA A 437 -31.54 2.17 -6.07
N GLN A 438 -31.71 1.16 -6.93
CA GLN A 438 -30.67 0.14 -7.21
C GLN A 438 -29.45 0.74 -7.93
N ILE A 439 -29.65 1.61 -8.94
CA ILE A 439 -28.56 2.30 -9.66
C ILE A 439 -27.73 3.14 -8.68
N LEU A 440 -28.38 3.94 -7.86
CA LEU A 440 -27.71 4.81 -6.90
C LEU A 440 -26.95 3.99 -5.85
N GLN A 441 -27.55 2.94 -5.31
CA GLN A 441 -26.90 2.01 -4.37
C GLN A 441 -25.69 1.31 -5.00
N ALA A 442 -25.84 0.79 -6.22
CA ALA A 442 -24.75 0.15 -6.94
C ALA A 442 -23.59 1.11 -7.22
N SER A 443 -23.91 2.35 -7.62
CA SER A 443 -22.93 3.41 -7.86
C SER A 443 -22.14 3.75 -6.59
N ILE A 444 -22.81 3.92 -5.44
CA ILE A 444 -22.17 4.17 -4.14
C ILE A 444 -21.22 3.02 -3.78
N LYS A 445 -21.64 1.78 -3.95
CA LYS A 445 -20.80 0.61 -3.66
C LYS A 445 -19.56 0.57 -4.54
N VAL A 446 -19.68 0.73 -5.87
CA VAL A 446 -18.53 0.79 -6.79
C VAL A 446 -17.52 1.85 -6.36
N VAL A 447 -18.02 3.02 -5.97
CA VAL A 447 -17.18 4.13 -5.53
C VAL A 447 -16.52 3.85 -4.18
N SER A 448 -17.23 3.24 -3.22
CA SER A 448 -16.66 2.88 -1.91
C SER A 448 -15.50 1.88 -2.01
N TYR A 449 -15.53 1.00 -3.00
CA TYR A 449 -14.44 0.05 -3.25
C TYR A 449 -13.13 0.73 -3.70
N MET A 450 -13.19 1.94 -4.28
CA MET A 450 -11.98 2.70 -4.61
C MET A 450 -11.14 3.03 -3.37
N VAL A 451 -11.78 3.21 -2.21
CA VAL A 451 -11.07 3.42 -0.92
C VAL A 451 -10.31 2.15 -0.54
N SER A 452 -10.97 0.99 -0.59
CA SER A 452 -10.34 -0.32 -0.31
C SER A 452 -9.17 -0.61 -1.25
N VAL A 453 -9.27 -0.22 -2.52
CA VAL A 453 -8.16 -0.32 -3.49
C VAL A 453 -6.96 0.53 -3.07
N GLN A 454 -7.19 1.75 -2.56
CA GLN A 454 -6.10 2.60 -2.09
C GLN A 454 -5.42 2.02 -0.83
N GLU A 455 -6.18 1.40 0.06
CA GLU A 455 -5.65 0.67 1.21
C GLU A 455 -4.79 -0.52 0.78
N ALA A 456 -5.29 -1.36 -0.13
CA ALA A 456 -4.54 -2.48 -0.68
C ALA A 456 -3.27 -2.04 -1.39
N LYS A 457 -3.33 -0.97 -2.20
CA LYS A 457 -2.16 -0.41 -2.88
C LYS A 457 -1.10 0.08 -1.89
N ALA A 458 -1.52 0.70 -0.79
CA ALA A 458 -0.61 1.13 0.26
C ALA A 458 0.03 -0.06 0.97
N ALA A 459 -0.74 -1.08 1.35
CA ALA A 459 -0.28 -2.31 1.97
C ALA A 459 0.65 -3.11 1.05
N TYR A 460 0.29 -3.26 -0.22
CA TYR A 460 1.11 -3.92 -1.24
C TYR A 460 2.47 -3.24 -1.42
N ASN A 461 2.50 -1.91 -1.53
CA ASN A 461 3.75 -1.16 -1.67
C ASN A 461 4.69 -1.36 -0.46
N ARG A 462 4.16 -1.57 0.74
CA ARG A 462 4.96 -1.89 1.93
C ARG A 462 5.49 -3.32 1.89
N SER A 463 4.71 -4.25 1.38
CA SER A 463 5.10 -5.67 1.26
C SER A 463 6.08 -5.93 0.12
N LEU A 464 6.23 -5.02 -0.85
CA LEU A 464 7.14 -5.16 -2.00
C LEU A 464 8.59 -5.41 -1.58
N LEU A 465 9.05 -4.86 -0.48
CA LEU A 465 10.41 -5.10 0.04
C LEU A 465 10.65 -6.60 0.32
N ILE A 466 9.68 -7.30 0.91
CA ILE A 466 9.76 -8.75 1.16
C ILE A 466 9.63 -9.53 -0.15
N ILE A 467 8.70 -9.11 -1.03
CA ILE A 467 8.39 -9.83 -2.27
C ILE A 467 9.54 -9.75 -3.27
N GLN A 468 10.20 -8.61 -3.38
CA GLN A 468 11.25 -8.35 -4.38
C GLN A 468 12.65 -8.69 -3.90
N HIS A 469 12.85 -8.87 -2.58
CA HIS A 469 14.17 -9.23 -2.09
C HIS A 469 14.54 -10.65 -2.58
N PRO A 470 15.75 -10.86 -3.12
CA PRO A 470 16.20 -12.18 -3.53
C PRO A 470 16.25 -13.11 -2.33
N LEU A 471 15.82 -14.34 -2.53
CA LEU A 471 15.93 -15.41 -1.55
C LEU A 471 17.39 -15.86 -1.41
N GLU A 472 17.72 -16.53 -0.32
CA GLU A 472 19.00 -17.23 -0.18
C GLU A 472 19.15 -18.27 -1.29
N ASP A 473 20.32 -18.29 -1.90
CA ASP A 473 20.64 -19.26 -2.96
C ASP A 473 21.08 -20.57 -2.30
N ASN A 474 20.13 -21.46 -2.11
CA ASN A 474 20.40 -22.80 -1.58
C ASN A 474 20.93 -23.78 -2.63
N SER A 475 21.09 -23.36 -3.90
CA SER A 475 21.59 -24.23 -4.97
C SER A 475 23.06 -24.63 -4.80
N LYS A 476 23.78 -23.97 -3.90
CA LYS A 476 25.17 -24.23 -3.56
C LYS A 476 25.34 -25.08 -2.29
N HIS A 477 24.26 -25.51 -1.67
CA HIS A 477 24.37 -26.47 -0.58
C HIS A 477 24.83 -27.82 -1.14
N ILE A 478 26.08 -28.14 -0.87
CA ILE A 478 26.60 -29.50 -1.04
C ILE A 478 26.19 -30.23 0.24
N ASP A 479 25.32 -31.23 0.12
CA ASP A 479 25.04 -32.15 1.23
C ASP A 479 26.33 -32.94 1.53
N ILE A 480 27.16 -32.36 2.39
CA ILE A 480 28.36 -33.04 2.89
C ILE A 480 27.90 -33.88 4.07
N THR A 481 27.79 -35.19 3.85
CA THR A 481 27.73 -36.14 4.95
C THR A 481 29.10 -36.18 5.60
N ILE A 482 29.28 -35.44 6.70
CA ILE A 482 30.52 -35.47 7.49
C ILE A 482 30.53 -36.79 8.26
N THR A 483 31.15 -37.78 7.67
CA THR A 483 31.34 -39.13 8.33
C THR A 483 32.47 -39.09 9.35
N SER A 484 33.50 -38.27 9.17
CA SER A 484 34.52 -37.94 10.17
C SER A 484 35.16 -36.59 9.81
N CYS A 485 35.26 -35.69 10.78
CA CYS A 485 35.97 -34.44 10.62
C CYS A 485 37.19 -34.44 11.57
N ASN A 486 38.38 -34.55 11.00
CA ASN A 486 39.62 -34.58 11.78
C ASN A 486 40.19 -33.19 12.04
N MET A 487 39.79 -32.19 11.25
CA MET A 487 40.34 -30.83 11.31
C MET A 487 39.38 -29.81 10.69
N LEU A 488 39.23 -28.64 11.32
CA LEU A 488 38.62 -27.46 10.74
C LEU A 488 39.73 -26.45 10.47
N ALA A 489 39.88 -26.04 9.21
CA ALA A 489 40.88 -25.03 8.83
C ALA A 489 40.21 -23.80 8.19
N LEU A 490 40.64 -22.63 8.62
CA LEU A 490 40.40 -21.35 7.97
C LEU A 490 41.70 -20.90 7.32
N GLU A 491 41.70 -20.64 6.03
CA GLU A 491 42.90 -20.24 5.28
C GLU A 491 42.65 -18.85 4.63
N ASN A 492 43.43 -17.84 5.01
CA ASN A 492 43.38 -16.49 4.49
C ASN A 492 41.96 -15.90 4.46
N VAL A 493 41.16 -16.18 5.49
CA VAL A 493 39.76 -15.71 5.55
C VAL A 493 39.71 -14.23 5.84
N THR A 494 39.14 -13.47 4.91
CA THR A 494 38.84 -12.04 5.07
C THR A 494 37.34 -11.86 5.06
N PHE A 495 36.79 -11.17 6.08
CA PHE A 495 35.36 -10.95 6.21
C PHE A 495 35.04 -9.49 6.50
N LYS A 496 34.03 -8.96 5.80
CA LYS A 496 33.43 -7.67 6.08
C LYS A 496 31.92 -7.72 5.91
N TYR A 497 31.18 -6.99 6.72
CA TYR A 497 29.79 -6.71 6.45
C TYR A 497 29.66 -5.66 5.32
N PRO A 498 28.65 -5.75 4.44
CA PRO A 498 28.40 -4.72 3.45
C PRO A 498 28.30 -3.34 4.12
N GLY A 499 28.94 -2.31 3.54
CA GLY A 499 28.93 -0.95 4.09
C GLY A 499 29.70 -0.77 5.41
N ARG A 500 30.53 -1.71 5.79
CA ARG A 500 31.40 -1.65 6.97
C ARG A 500 32.86 -1.85 6.57
N GLU A 501 33.77 -1.46 7.45
CA GLU A 501 35.19 -1.78 7.33
C GLU A 501 35.44 -3.29 7.45
N ILE A 502 36.64 -3.72 7.04
CA ILE A 502 37.03 -5.13 7.16
C ILE A 502 37.08 -5.48 8.64
N LEU A 503 36.35 -6.54 9.01
CA LEU A 503 36.26 -7.01 10.39
C LEU A 503 37.31 -8.08 10.70
N LEU A 504 37.51 -9.01 9.77
CA LEU A 504 38.52 -10.06 9.87
C LEU A 504 39.40 -9.96 8.61
N GLU A 505 40.71 -9.93 8.80
CA GLU A 505 41.67 -9.82 7.71
C GLU A 505 42.66 -10.97 7.73
N LYS A 506 42.68 -11.78 6.65
CA LYS A 506 43.64 -12.88 6.42
C LYS A 506 43.77 -13.83 7.61
N ILE A 507 42.65 -14.20 8.24
CA ILE A 507 42.66 -15.11 9.39
C ILE A 507 43.05 -16.53 8.95
N ASN A 508 44.04 -17.06 9.60
CA ASN A 508 44.48 -18.47 9.45
C ASN A 508 44.29 -19.14 10.81
N LEU A 509 43.52 -20.22 10.82
CA LEU A 509 43.19 -20.96 12.04
C LEU A 509 42.95 -22.41 11.71
N THR A 510 43.52 -23.30 12.53
CA THR A 510 43.28 -24.74 12.45
C THR A 510 42.88 -25.29 13.81
N VAL A 511 41.82 -26.10 13.85
CA VAL A 511 41.33 -26.76 15.07
C VAL A 511 41.18 -28.25 14.78
N ARG A 512 41.84 -29.13 15.54
CA ARG A 512 41.80 -30.58 15.38
C ARG A 512 40.70 -31.17 16.26
N THR A 513 40.29 -32.40 15.93
CA THR A 513 39.32 -33.15 16.73
C THR A 513 39.82 -33.31 18.18
N GLY A 514 39.00 -32.94 19.15
CA GLY A 514 39.34 -32.97 20.58
C GLY A 514 40.11 -31.74 21.10
N GLU A 515 40.48 -30.79 20.24
CA GLU A 515 41.15 -29.56 20.63
C GLU A 515 40.15 -28.50 21.05
N LEU A 516 40.44 -27.81 22.16
CA LEU A 516 39.67 -26.66 22.64
C LEU A 516 40.36 -25.36 22.24
N LEU A 517 39.70 -24.57 21.41
CA LEU A 517 40.16 -23.24 21.03
C LEU A 517 39.30 -22.17 21.71
N SER A 518 39.92 -21.22 22.40
CA SER A 518 39.26 -20.08 22.99
C SER A 518 39.64 -18.79 22.25
N ILE A 519 38.63 -18.01 21.79
CA ILE A 519 38.81 -16.72 21.12
C ILE A 519 38.42 -15.62 22.10
N PHE A 520 39.37 -14.74 22.41
CA PHE A 520 39.14 -13.59 23.30
C PHE A 520 39.21 -12.28 22.52
N GLY A 521 38.37 -11.32 22.92
CA GLY A 521 38.36 -9.98 22.32
C GLY A 521 37.55 -8.99 23.14
N ARG A 522 37.68 -7.70 22.81
CA ARG A 522 36.81 -6.69 23.40
C ARG A 522 35.39 -6.84 22.85
N ILE A 523 34.37 -6.44 23.62
CA ILE A 523 32.98 -6.42 23.15
C ILE A 523 32.91 -5.56 21.89
N GLY A 524 32.46 -6.14 20.79
CA GLY A 524 32.38 -5.48 19.49
C GLY A 524 33.65 -5.55 18.62
N SER A 525 34.65 -6.36 18.97
CA SER A 525 35.87 -6.52 18.17
C SER A 525 35.72 -7.54 17.02
N GLY A 526 34.59 -8.22 16.91
CA GLY A 526 34.36 -9.18 15.83
C GLY A 526 33.09 -9.96 16.00
#